data_d2e28380a6f8c62c9fa002ca35c0fea1
#
_entry.id   d2e28380a6f8c62c9fa002ca35c0fea1
#
_cell.length_a   1.000
_cell.length_b   1.000
_cell.length_c   1.000
_cell.angle_alpha   90.00
_cell.angle_beta   90.00
_cell.angle_gamma   90.00
#
_symmetry.space_group_name_H-M   'P 1'
#
loop_
_entity.id
_entity.type
_entity.pdbx_description
1 polymer ?
#
loop_
_entity_poly.entity_id
_entity_poly.type
_entity_poly.pdbx_seq_one_letter_code
_entity_poly.pdbx_strand_id
1 'polypeptide(L)'
;MRSFLNFLFGKPLASYEDKQEKIGPAAGIAVFGLDALSSAAYGPEAALTILIPLGAAGLAYITPITILIVILLGIVYFSYRQTIAAYPQGGGSYTVAHENLGVHTGLLAAAALMIDYVLNVAVGISAGVGALVSAVPSLHPHTLAMCLGILALLTIVNLRGLREAGAIFMYPTYLFIGSICGTIVWGLIKAATSGGHPQAVAPPAPLNKASVAVSAWLLMKAFASGCTAMTGVEAVSNGVQAFREKVVDNARLTLTIIIAILMAMLIGIAYLVHMYGIGATEPGSQNYQSVLSQLTLAVTGRGLFYWVSTGAVLLVLALSANTSFADFPRVCRAVADNRYLPWGFTLRGRRLVYAQGIYVLAALAAVLLAIFGGVTDRLIPLFAVGAFLAFTLSQAGMVVHWRKRQGSSTLNQAVNGVGALATGITLCIIVVAKFTEGAWMTLIMIPGLLLLMLGVGRHYKHIGREIADSTPLNLDGLEPPLVILPMDGWNRISEKGLRFAITVSPDVLVVHIDTGEVTTSLRQRWNELAETPARNQQRKPPELVVLESPFRAVVTPILDFVLQQAKGNPGRKIAVIVPSLREKHWYHYVLHNQRGDALTALLTVYGTKQIVIINVPWYAES
;
A
#
# COMPACT_ATOMS: atom_id res chain seq x y z
N MET A 1 15.29 6.92 23.08
CA MET A 1 14.66 6.17 21.97
C MET A 1 13.12 6.18 22.03
N ARG A 2 12.46 5.78 23.13
CA ARG A 2 10.97 5.81 23.25
C ARG A 2 10.37 7.21 23.06
N SER A 3 10.97 8.27 23.58
CA SER A 3 10.49 9.66 23.43
C SER A 3 10.53 10.14 21.97
N PHE A 4 11.59 9.84 21.24
CA PHE A 4 11.75 10.17 19.82
C PHE A 4 10.75 9.40 18.93
N LEU A 5 10.56 8.11 19.20
CA LEU A 5 9.54 7.30 18.48
C LEU A 5 8.12 7.80 18.77
N ASN A 6 7.84 8.27 20.00
CA ASN A 6 6.54 8.86 20.32
C ASN A 6 6.34 10.23 19.66
N PHE A 7 7.40 11.00 19.45
CA PHE A 7 7.33 12.25 18.70
C PHE A 7 7.04 11.99 17.22
N LEU A 8 7.74 11.04 16.57
CA LEU A 8 7.56 10.74 15.15
C LEU A 8 6.24 10.02 14.86
N PHE A 9 5.91 8.96 15.62
CA PHE A 9 4.82 8.03 15.31
C PHE A 9 3.64 8.10 16.28
N GLY A 10 3.62 9.06 17.19
CA GLY A 10 2.60 9.19 18.23
C GLY A 10 2.73 8.13 19.34
N LYS A 11 2.01 8.34 20.45
CA LYS A 11 1.96 7.37 21.57
C LYS A 11 1.23 6.09 21.12
N PRO A 12 1.67 4.89 21.57
CA PRO A 12 0.95 3.66 21.28
C PRO A 12 -0.50 3.73 21.80
N LEU A 13 -1.44 3.19 21.02
CA LEU A 13 -2.84 3.06 21.40
C LEU A 13 -3.14 1.60 21.78
N ALA A 14 -3.93 1.40 22.82
CA ALA A 14 -4.43 0.10 23.18
C ALA A 14 -5.59 -0.31 22.26
N SER A 15 -5.79 -1.62 22.07
CA SER A 15 -6.83 -2.11 21.14
C SER A 15 -8.25 -1.65 21.49
N TYR A 16 -8.53 -1.37 22.78
CA TYR A 16 -9.84 -0.84 23.21
C TYR A 16 -10.06 0.64 22.86
N GLU A 17 -8.99 1.37 22.49
CA GLU A 17 -9.05 2.78 22.05
C GLU A 17 -9.41 2.93 20.56
N ASP A 18 -9.65 1.84 19.83
CA ASP A 18 -10.01 1.84 18.39
C ASP A 18 -11.18 2.80 18.07
N LYS A 19 -12.16 2.93 18.97
CA LYS A 19 -13.26 3.88 18.80
C LYS A 19 -12.81 5.34 18.72
N GLN A 20 -11.70 5.70 19.33
CA GLN A 20 -11.17 7.08 19.32
C GLN A 20 -10.52 7.45 17.98
N GLU A 21 -10.06 6.46 17.21
CA GLU A 21 -9.50 6.65 15.88
C GLU A 21 -10.58 6.76 14.78
N LYS A 22 -11.85 6.54 15.10
CA LYS A 22 -12.98 6.68 14.16
C LYS A 22 -13.25 8.15 13.82
N ILE A 23 -13.55 8.41 12.54
CA ILE A 23 -13.73 9.76 12.01
C ILE A 23 -15.19 10.07 11.69
N GLY A 24 -15.55 11.36 11.73
CA GLY A 24 -16.85 11.84 11.26
C GLY A 24 -16.83 12.22 9.77
N PRO A 25 -17.99 12.60 9.18
CA PRO A 25 -18.09 12.94 7.77
C PRO A 25 -17.14 14.05 7.31
N ALA A 26 -16.96 15.11 8.11
CA ALA A 26 -16.07 16.22 7.76
C ALA A 26 -14.60 15.79 7.60
N ALA A 27 -14.07 15.01 8.56
CA ALA A 27 -12.74 14.43 8.42
C ALA A 27 -12.70 13.35 7.32
N GLY A 28 -13.82 12.63 7.10
CA GLY A 28 -13.98 11.67 6.03
C GLY A 28 -13.81 12.27 4.64
N ILE A 29 -14.32 13.49 4.41
CA ILE A 29 -14.11 14.24 3.16
C ILE A 29 -12.61 14.50 2.94
N ALA A 30 -11.88 14.88 3.97
CA ALA A 30 -10.45 15.16 3.87
C ALA A 30 -9.58 13.88 3.74
N VAL A 31 -10.04 12.74 4.27
CA VAL A 31 -9.27 11.48 4.22
C VAL A 31 -9.55 10.70 2.93
N PHE A 32 -10.83 10.59 2.55
CA PHE A 32 -11.25 9.74 1.44
C PHE A 32 -11.64 10.52 0.18
N GLY A 33 -11.89 11.82 0.30
CA GLY A 33 -12.33 12.64 -0.82
C GLY A 33 -11.23 13.48 -1.45
N LEU A 34 -10.04 13.51 -0.86
CA LEU A 34 -8.99 14.41 -1.32
C LEU A 34 -8.56 14.12 -2.75
N ASP A 35 -8.42 12.83 -3.10
CA ASP A 35 -8.09 12.38 -4.45
C ASP A 35 -9.20 12.75 -5.44
N ALA A 36 -10.45 12.36 -5.14
CA ALA A 36 -11.59 12.67 -6.00
C ALA A 36 -11.76 14.18 -6.20
N LEU A 37 -11.66 14.98 -5.14
CA LEU A 37 -11.83 16.44 -5.24
C LEU A 37 -10.68 17.13 -5.97
N SER A 38 -9.43 16.68 -5.74
CA SER A 38 -8.25 17.22 -6.44
C SER A 38 -8.30 16.96 -7.94
N SER A 39 -9.01 15.90 -8.36
CA SER A 39 -9.15 15.55 -9.77
C SER A 39 -9.93 16.59 -10.58
N ALA A 40 -10.72 17.45 -9.92
CA ALA A 40 -11.33 18.61 -10.56
C ALA A 40 -10.30 19.62 -11.09
N ALA A 41 -9.10 19.63 -10.52
CA ALA A 41 -8.03 20.54 -10.96
C ALA A 41 -7.37 20.08 -12.27
N TYR A 42 -7.26 18.75 -12.50
CA TYR A 42 -6.54 18.22 -13.67
C TYR A 42 -7.46 17.51 -14.69
N GLY A 43 -8.65 17.05 -14.30
CA GLY A 43 -9.56 16.33 -15.20
C GLY A 43 -10.01 17.15 -16.42
N PRO A 44 -10.56 18.35 -16.23
CA PRO A 44 -10.89 19.24 -17.35
C PRO A 44 -9.66 19.64 -18.17
N GLU A 45 -8.52 19.86 -17.54
CA GLU A 45 -7.26 20.18 -18.21
C GLU A 45 -6.79 19.01 -19.09
N ALA A 46 -6.84 17.77 -18.58
CA ALA A 46 -6.47 16.58 -19.35
C ALA A 46 -7.34 16.40 -20.60
N ALA A 47 -8.63 16.70 -20.53
CA ALA A 47 -9.49 16.70 -21.70
C ALA A 47 -9.12 17.82 -22.69
N LEU A 48 -8.91 19.05 -22.20
CA LEU A 48 -8.54 20.20 -23.02
C LEU A 48 -7.16 20.05 -23.68
N THR A 49 -6.21 19.42 -23.03
CA THR A 49 -4.87 19.12 -23.61
C THR A 49 -5.00 18.30 -24.89
N ILE A 50 -5.88 17.28 -24.90
CA ILE A 50 -6.17 16.49 -26.11
C ILE A 50 -6.86 17.32 -27.18
N LEU A 51 -7.61 18.37 -26.79
CA LEU A 51 -8.33 19.27 -27.72
C LEU A 51 -7.48 20.43 -28.24
N ILE A 52 -6.24 20.65 -27.77
CA ILE A 52 -5.33 21.70 -28.24
C ILE A 52 -5.25 21.78 -29.77
N PRO A 53 -5.12 20.66 -30.53
CA PRO A 53 -5.03 20.71 -31.99
C PRO A 53 -6.28 21.25 -32.70
N LEU A 54 -7.43 21.31 -32.01
CA LEU A 54 -8.67 21.92 -32.54
C LEU A 54 -8.74 23.45 -32.37
N GLY A 55 -7.78 24.03 -31.61
CA GLY A 55 -7.80 25.47 -31.31
C GLY A 55 -9.10 25.91 -30.62
N ALA A 56 -9.63 27.05 -31.04
CA ALA A 56 -10.88 27.60 -30.49
C ALA A 56 -12.10 26.66 -30.64
N ALA A 57 -12.15 25.86 -31.70
CA ALA A 57 -13.22 24.87 -31.89
C ALA A 57 -13.26 23.80 -30.82
N GLY A 58 -12.08 23.47 -30.22
CA GLY A 58 -11.97 22.51 -29.12
C GLY A 58 -12.78 22.89 -27.87
N LEU A 59 -12.92 24.20 -27.60
CA LEU A 59 -13.66 24.68 -26.43
C LEU A 59 -15.16 24.36 -26.48
N ALA A 60 -15.74 24.22 -27.67
CA ALA A 60 -17.15 23.82 -27.80
C ALA A 60 -17.43 22.41 -27.30
N TYR A 61 -16.41 21.55 -27.26
CA TYR A 61 -16.56 20.15 -26.87
C TYR A 61 -16.28 19.87 -25.38
N ILE A 62 -15.66 20.81 -24.64
CA ILE A 62 -15.34 20.57 -23.22
C ILE A 62 -16.58 20.39 -22.36
N THR A 63 -17.62 21.22 -22.57
CA THR A 63 -18.86 21.13 -21.80
C THR A 63 -19.63 19.83 -22.07
N PRO A 64 -19.90 19.39 -23.32
CA PRO A 64 -20.49 18.10 -23.60
C PRO A 64 -19.70 16.92 -23.03
N ILE A 65 -18.37 16.91 -23.17
CA ILE A 65 -17.50 15.87 -22.62
C ILE A 65 -17.64 15.83 -21.09
N THR A 66 -17.59 16.98 -20.42
CA THR A 66 -17.74 17.05 -18.97
C THR A 66 -19.12 16.57 -18.51
N ILE A 67 -20.20 16.89 -19.24
CA ILE A 67 -21.55 16.39 -18.94
C ILE A 67 -21.58 14.85 -19.00
N LEU A 68 -20.97 14.25 -20.00
CA LEU A 68 -20.88 12.79 -20.11
C LEU A 68 -20.10 12.17 -18.91
N ILE A 69 -19.00 12.81 -18.50
CA ILE A 69 -18.23 12.39 -17.33
C ILE A 69 -19.07 12.50 -16.05
N VAL A 70 -19.82 13.60 -15.89
CA VAL A 70 -20.69 13.84 -14.72
C VAL A 70 -21.86 12.83 -14.68
N ILE A 71 -22.44 12.48 -15.83
CA ILE A 71 -23.46 11.42 -15.91
C ILE A 71 -22.88 10.08 -15.47
N LEU A 72 -21.70 9.71 -15.97
CA LEU A 72 -21.01 8.49 -15.60
C LEU A 72 -20.66 8.47 -14.10
N LEU A 73 -20.17 9.60 -13.57
CA LEU A 73 -19.91 9.80 -12.14
C LEU A 73 -21.18 9.62 -11.30
N GLY A 74 -22.33 10.12 -11.77
CA GLY A 74 -23.65 9.91 -11.14
C GLY A 74 -24.04 8.42 -11.09
N ILE A 75 -23.83 7.70 -12.16
CA ILE A 75 -24.09 6.24 -12.22
C ILE A 75 -23.22 5.50 -11.21
N VAL A 76 -21.91 5.81 -11.21
CA VAL A 76 -20.94 5.21 -10.27
C VAL A 76 -21.30 5.56 -8.81
N TYR A 77 -21.71 6.79 -8.53
CA TYR A 77 -22.18 7.22 -7.21
C TYR A 77 -23.36 6.37 -6.70
N PHE A 78 -24.40 6.21 -7.51
CA PHE A 78 -25.56 5.40 -7.10
C PHE A 78 -25.19 3.93 -6.86
N SER A 79 -24.26 3.37 -7.63
CA SER A 79 -23.73 2.04 -7.42
C SER A 79 -22.97 1.94 -6.08
N TYR A 80 -22.00 2.82 -5.82
CA TYR A 80 -21.23 2.77 -4.57
C TYR A 80 -22.07 3.07 -3.32
N ARG A 81 -23.08 3.91 -3.44
CA ARG A 81 -24.05 4.12 -2.35
C ARG A 81 -24.79 2.83 -1.97
N GLN A 82 -25.08 1.97 -2.93
CA GLN A 82 -25.64 0.62 -2.70
C GLN A 82 -24.59 -0.32 -2.12
N THR A 83 -23.35 -0.28 -2.63
CA THR A 83 -22.23 -1.09 -2.15
C THR A 83 -21.94 -0.82 -0.68
N ILE A 84 -21.88 0.44 -0.24
CA ILE A 84 -21.69 0.84 1.16
C ILE A 84 -22.75 0.22 2.08
N ALA A 85 -24.00 0.14 1.61
CA ALA A 85 -25.09 -0.46 2.41
C ALA A 85 -25.07 -1.98 2.43
N ALA A 86 -24.67 -2.60 1.31
CA ALA A 86 -24.59 -4.06 1.20
C ALA A 86 -23.38 -4.62 1.94
N TYR A 87 -22.27 -3.84 2.01
CA TYR A 87 -20.98 -4.24 2.56
C TYR A 87 -20.47 -3.28 3.66
N PRO A 88 -21.14 -3.21 4.83
CA PRO A 88 -20.74 -2.30 5.90
C PRO A 88 -19.37 -2.62 6.52
N GLN A 89 -18.85 -3.81 6.25
CA GLN A 89 -17.49 -4.21 6.65
C GLN A 89 -16.39 -3.59 5.77
N GLY A 90 -16.76 -2.89 4.69
CA GLY A 90 -15.82 -2.32 3.74
C GLY A 90 -15.26 -3.34 2.75
N GLY A 91 -14.10 -3.03 2.17
CA GLY A 91 -13.44 -3.88 1.17
C GLY A 91 -13.84 -3.57 -0.28
N GLY A 92 -14.83 -2.69 -0.48
CA GLY A 92 -15.19 -2.09 -1.77
C GLY A 92 -15.25 -3.07 -2.93
N SER A 93 -14.63 -2.70 -4.04
CA SER A 93 -14.68 -3.47 -5.29
C SER A 93 -14.11 -4.89 -5.16
N TYR A 94 -13.07 -5.07 -4.31
CA TYR A 94 -12.51 -6.41 -4.05
C TYR A 94 -13.54 -7.35 -3.44
N THR A 95 -14.16 -6.94 -2.32
CA THR A 95 -15.10 -7.79 -1.59
C THR A 95 -16.32 -8.11 -2.45
N VAL A 96 -16.88 -7.11 -3.13
CA VAL A 96 -18.03 -7.29 -4.02
C VAL A 96 -17.73 -8.28 -5.15
N ALA A 97 -16.60 -8.11 -5.82
CA ALA A 97 -16.20 -9.01 -6.91
C ALA A 97 -15.87 -10.42 -6.40
N HIS A 98 -15.18 -10.53 -5.26
CA HIS A 98 -14.79 -11.80 -4.66
C HIS A 98 -16.01 -12.66 -4.27
N GLU A 99 -16.99 -12.06 -3.59
CA GLU A 99 -18.16 -12.78 -3.09
C GLU A 99 -19.18 -13.12 -4.18
N ASN A 100 -19.29 -12.28 -5.21
CA ASN A 100 -20.34 -12.43 -6.22
C ASN A 100 -19.86 -13.03 -7.54
N LEU A 101 -18.64 -12.69 -7.98
CA LEU A 101 -18.06 -13.15 -9.25
C LEU A 101 -16.96 -14.22 -9.06
N GLY A 102 -16.56 -14.46 -7.81
CA GLY A 102 -15.58 -15.47 -7.45
C GLY A 102 -14.16 -14.94 -7.21
N VAL A 103 -13.29 -15.85 -6.76
CA VAL A 103 -11.95 -15.52 -6.27
C VAL A 103 -11.09 -14.79 -7.28
N HIS A 104 -11.03 -15.27 -8.52
CA HIS A 104 -10.12 -14.71 -9.54
C HIS A 104 -10.52 -13.28 -9.92
N THR A 105 -11.82 -13.02 -10.08
CA THR A 105 -12.34 -11.67 -10.36
C THR A 105 -12.16 -10.71 -9.18
N GLY A 106 -12.31 -11.19 -7.95
CA GLY A 106 -12.00 -10.43 -6.75
C GLY A 106 -10.53 -10.03 -6.71
N LEU A 107 -9.62 -10.99 -6.89
CA LEU A 107 -8.17 -10.72 -6.91
C LEU A 107 -7.77 -9.80 -8.07
N LEU A 108 -8.43 -9.90 -9.22
CA LEU A 108 -8.23 -8.98 -10.34
C LEU A 108 -8.62 -7.55 -9.96
N ALA A 109 -9.78 -7.37 -9.30
CA ALA A 109 -10.21 -6.06 -8.80
C ALA A 109 -9.24 -5.51 -7.73
N ALA A 110 -8.74 -6.35 -6.82
CA ALA A 110 -7.74 -5.96 -5.85
C ALA A 110 -6.43 -5.53 -6.50
N ALA A 111 -5.91 -6.31 -7.47
CA ALA A 111 -4.70 -5.99 -8.20
C ALA A 111 -4.82 -4.66 -8.95
N ALA A 112 -5.97 -4.43 -9.60
CA ALA A 112 -6.27 -3.18 -10.29
C ALA A 112 -6.24 -1.98 -9.34
N LEU A 113 -6.94 -2.05 -8.20
CA LEU A 113 -6.95 -1.00 -7.19
C LEU A 113 -5.58 -0.76 -6.57
N MET A 114 -4.84 -1.83 -6.24
CA MET A 114 -3.52 -1.69 -5.61
C MET A 114 -2.54 -0.96 -6.53
N ILE A 115 -2.55 -1.27 -7.82
CA ILE A 115 -1.70 -0.59 -8.80
C ILE A 115 -2.16 0.86 -8.98
N ASP A 116 -3.46 1.10 -9.06
CA ASP A 116 -4.02 2.44 -9.19
C ASP A 116 -3.62 3.33 -7.99
N TYR A 117 -3.70 2.83 -6.76
CA TYR A 117 -3.27 3.58 -5.58
C TYR A 117 -1.77 3.88 -5.54
N VAL A 118 -0.91 2.96 -6.00
CA VAL A 118 0.53 3.22 -6.10
C VAL A 118 0.81 4.32 -7.12
N LEU A 119 0.14 4.26 -8.28
CA LEU A 119 0.23 5.28 -9.33
C LEU A 119 -0.31 6.62 -8.86
N ASN A 120 -1.44 6.63 -8.14
CA ASN A 120 -2.05 7.84 -7.59
C ASN A 120 -1.10 8.58 -6.63
N VAL A 121 -0.41 7.86 -5.75
CA VAL A 121 0.61 8.46 -4.88
C VAL A 121 1.73 9.11 -5.69
N ALA A 122 2.25 8.41 -6.69
CA ALA A 122 3.34 8.92 -7.52
C ALA A 122 2.90 10.12 -8.38
N VAL A 123 1.73 10.04 -9.03
CA VAL A 123 1.16 11.12 -9.86
C VAL A 123 0.81 12.34 -9.02
N GLY A 124 0.10 12.17 -7.90
CA GLY A 124 -0.32 13.28 -7.03
C GLY A 124 0.87 14.08 -6.48
N ILE A 125 1.87 13.37 -5.94
CA ILE A 125 3.09 14.01 -5.41
C ILE A 125 3.88 14.70 -6.53
N SER A 126 4.08 14.03 -7.66
CA SER A 126 4.83 14.61 -8.78
C SER A 126 4.12 15.82 -9.39
N ALA A 127 2.77 15.79 -9.49
CA ALA A 127 1.98 16.92 -9.98
C ALA A 127 2.09 18.15 -9.05
N GLY A 128 1.99 17.93 -7.74
CA GLY A 128 2.18 19.00 -6.75
C GLY A 128 3.58 19.61 -6.81
N VAL A 129 4.63 18.77 -6.86
CA VAL A 129 6.02 19.24 -6.99
C VAL A 129 6.27 19.90 -8.35
N GLY A 130 5.73 19.35 -9.43
CA GLY A 130 5.85 19.90 -10.78
C GLY A 130 5.27 21.33 -10.85
N ALA A 131 4.11 21.55 -10.25
CA ALA A 131 3.51 22.87 -10.16
C ALA A 131 4.36 23.85 -9.31
N LEU A 132 4.96 23.38 -8.21
CA LEU A 132 5.89 24.20 -7.42
C LEU A 132 7.15 24.56 -8.21
N VAL A 133 7.73 23.62 -8.92
CA VAL A 133 8.91 23.81 -9.77
C VAL A 133 8.61 24.78 -10.92
N SER A 134 7.39 24.72 -11.50
CA SER A 134 6.95 25.69 -12.51
C SER A 134 6.87 27.11 -11.97
N ALA A 135 6.47 27.28 -10.69
CA ALA A 135 6.44 28.58 -10.03
C ALA A 135 7.84 29.07 -9.63
N VAL A 136 8.76 28.16 -9.31
CA VAL A 136 10.14 28.44 -8.87
C VAL A 136 11.11 27.55 -9.62
N PRO A 137 11.52 27.93 -10.86
CA PRO A 137 12.36 27.09 -11.74
C PRO A 137 13.72 26.66 -11.16
N SER A 138 14.26 27.42 -10.19
CA SER A 138 15.49 27.06 -9.50
C SER A 138 15.43 25.74 -8.72
N LEU A 139 14.23 25.25 -8.42
CA LEU A 139 14.00 23.99 -7.73
C LEU A 139 14.03 22.77 -8.66
N HIS A 140 14.07 22.95 -9.97
CA HIS A 140 14.03 21.86 -10.95
C HIS A 140 15.06 20.74 -10.70
N PRO A 141 16.34 21.01 -10.34
CA PRO A 141 17.32 19.96 -10.04
C PRO A 141 16.94 19.10 -8.83
N HIS A 142 16.06 19.59 -7.96
CA HIS A 142 15.66 18.93 -6.72
C HIS A 142 14.28 18.25 -6.79
N THR A 143 13.66 18.18 -7.97
CA THR A 143 12.31 17.62 -8.16
C THR A 143 12.14 16.25 -7.51
N LEU A 144 13.00 15.28 -7.80
CA LEU A 144 12.91 13.94 -7.22
C LEU A 144 13.10 13.96 -5.70
N ALA A 145 14.06 14.74 -5.19
CA ALA A 145 14.31 14.83 -3.75
C ALA A 145 13.10 15.42 -3.02
N MET A 146 12.43 16.43 -3.58
CA MET A 146 11.20 17.00 -3.03
C MET A 146 10.05 15.99 -3.06
N CYS A 147 9.89 15.23 -4.16
CA CYS A 147 8.90 14.16 -4.24
C CYS A 147 9.09 13.12 -3.13
N LEU A 148 10.32 12.64 -2.95
CA LEU A 148 10.66 11.66 -1.90
C LEU A 148 10.49 12.25 -0.50
N GLY A 149 10.81 13.52 -0.30
CA GLY A 149 10.59 14.23 0.97
C GLY A 149 9.12 14.34 1.34
N ILE A 150 8.25 14.69 0.39
CA ILE A 150 6.79 14.74 0.58
C ILE A 150 6.25 13.33 0.85
N LEU A 151 6.71 12.32 0.09
CA LEU A 151 6.33 10.93 0.31
C LEU A 151 6.68 10.45 1.72
N ALA A 152 7.88 10.76 2.20
CA ALA A 152 8.31 10.43 3.56
C ALA A 152 7.44 11.12 4.62
N LEU A 153 7.14 12.42 4.42
CA LEU A 153 6.26 13.18 5.32
C LEU A 153 4.85 12.57 5.38
N LEU A 154 4.24 12.28 4.23
CA LEU A 154 2.92 11.66 4.16
C LEU A 154 2.92 10.27 4.82
N THR A 155 3.98 9.49 4.62
CA THR A 155 4.15 8.19 5.27
C THR A 155 4.14 8.32 6.80
N ILE A 156 4.92 9.26 7.35
CA ILE A 156 4.97 9.51 8.80
C ILE A 156 3.62 9.96 9.33
N VAL A 157 2.95 10.90 8.65
CA VAL A 157 1.62 11.39 9.06
C VAL A 157 0.59 10.26 9.10
N ASN A 158 0.57 9.40 8.08
CA ASN A 158 -0.38 8.27 8.03
C ASN A 158 -0.07 7.17 9.06
N LEU A 159 1.20 6.98 9.44
CA LEU A 159 1.57 6.08 10.53
C LEU A 159 1.15 6.59 11.91
N ARG A 160 0.84 7.89 12.08
CA ARG A 160 0.33 8.48 13.33
C ARG A 160 -1.14 8.17 13.59
N GLY A 161 -1.87 7.70 12.61
CA GLY A 161 -3.27 7.30 12.72
C GLY A 161 -4.21 8.14 11.87
N LEU A 162 -5.36 7.55 11.57
CA LEU A 162 -6.35 8.11 10.65
C LEU A 162 -6.95 9.43 11.16
N ARG A 163 -7.16 9.54 12.47
CA ARG A 163 -7.74 10.73 13.09
C ARG A 163 -6.79 11.93 13.01
N GLU A 164 -5.50 11.73 13.33
CA GLU A 164 -4.50 12.80 13.24
C GLU A 164 -4.29 13.22 11.79
N ALA A 165 -4.16 12.27 10.86
CA ALA A 165 -4.06 12.54 9.44
C ALA A 165 -5.28 13.34 8.94
N GLY A 166 -6.51 12.91 9.27
CA GLY A 166 -7.73 13.61 8.89
C GLY A 166 -7.79 15.07 9.40
N ALA A 167 -7.35 15.32 10.62
CA ALA A 167 -7.30 16.68 11.17
C ALA A 167 -6.31 17.59 10.42
N ILE A 168 -5.13 17.06 10.07
CA ILE A 168 -4.09 17.81 9.33
C ILE A 168 -4.58 18.17 7.92
N PHE A 169 -5.20 17.21 7.22
CA PHE A 169 -5.62 17.40 5.83
C PHE A 169 -6.94 18.18 5.67
N MET A 170 -7.70 18.38 6.75
CA MET A 170 -8.95 19.12 6.70
C MET A 170 -8.78 20.56 6.20
N TYR A 171 -7.79 21.28 6.74
CA TYR A 171 -7.57 22.67 6.36
C TYR A 171 -7.26 22.88 4.87
N PRO A 172 -6.26 22.21 4.27
CA PRO A 172 -5.99 22.36 2.85
C PRO A 172 -7.16 21.91 1.97
N THR A 173 -7.88 20.85 2.34
CA THR A 173 -9.04 20.37 1.58
C THR A 173 -10.15 21.41 1.53
N TYR A 174 -10.55 21.95 2.69
CA TYR A 174 -11.63 22.94 2.73
C TYR A 174 -11.21 24.29 2.14
N LEU A 175 -9.94 24.67 2.27
CA LEU A 175 -9.41 25.86 1.59
C LEU A 175 -9.48 25.71 0.07
N PHE A 176 -9.12 24.55 -0.46
CA PHE A 176 -9.25 24.22 -1.88
C PHE A 176 -10.72 24.29 -2.35
N ILE A 177 -11.61 23.58 -1.66
CA ILE A 177 -13.05 23.59 -2.00
C ILE A 177 -13.58 25.02 -2.00
N GLY A 178 -13.30 25.79 -0.93
CA GLY A 178 -13.76 27.16 -0.78
C GLY A 178 -13.21 28.10 -1.87
N SER A 179 -11.93 27.97 -2.21
CA SER A 179 -11.31 28.82 -3.24
C SER A 179 -11.83 28.53 -4.65
N ILE A 180 -11.99 27.23 -5.01
CA ILE A 180 -12.50 26.88 -6.33
C ILE A 180 -13.99 27.17 -6.46
N CYS A 181 -14.80 26.81 -5.46
CA CYS A 181 -16.22 27.19 -5.43
C CYS A 181 -16.40 28.72 -5.47
N GLY A 182 -15.54 29.45 -4.75
CA GLY A 182 -15.53 30.92 -4.79
C GLY A 182 -15.21 31.45 -6.19
N THR A 183 -14.21 30.92 -6.88
CA THR A 183 -13.88 31.23 -8.27
C THR A 183 -15.08 30.98 -9.20
N ILE A 184 -15.71 29.79 -9.04
CA ILE A 184 -16.87 29.41 -9.86
C ILE A 184 -18.05 30.37 -9.63
N VAL A 185 -18.43 30.58 -8.37
CA VAL A 185 -19.55 31.46 -8.03
C VAL A 185 -19.30 32.88 -8.55
N TRP A 186 -18.10 33.44 -8.33
CA TRP A 186 -17.74 34.76 -8.80
C TRP A 186 -17.71 34.85 -10.32
N GLY A 187 -17.18 33.83 -11.00
CA GLY A 187 -17.19 33.73 -12.46
C GLY A 187 -18.60 33.63 -13.05
N LEU A 188 -19.51 32.86 -12.41
CA LEU A 188 -20.91 32.73 -12.81
C LEU A 188 -21.68 34.08 -12.65
N ILE A 189 -21.44 34.78 -11.53
CA ILE A 189 -22.04 36.11 -11.31
C ILE A 189 -21.60 37.07 -12.43
N LYS A 190 -20.29 37.12 -12.74
CA LYS A 190 -19.79 37.96 -13.84
C LYS A 190 -20.36 37.57 -15.21
N ALA A 191 -20.45 36.25 -15.48
CA ALA A 191 -21.05 35.76 -16.71
C ALA A 191 -22.53 36.16 -16.82
N ALA A 192 -23.29 36.04 -15.73
CA ALA A 192 -24.72 36.44 -15.70
C ALA A 192 -24.91 37.96 -15.87
N THR A 193 -24.08 38.77 -15.20
CA THR A 193 -24.17 40.22 -15.26
C THR A 193 -23.69 40.82 -16.60
N SER A 194 -22.89 40.09 -17.37
CA SER A 194 -22.37 40.50 -18.69
C SER A 194 -23.17 39.93 -19.87
N GLY A 195 -24.37 39.37 -19.63
CA GLY A 195 -25.19 38.78 -20.69
C GLY A 195 -24.56 37.56 -21.37
N GLY A 196 -23.71 36.82 -20.66
CA GLY A 196 -23.05 35.63 -21.19
C GLY A 196 -21.69 35.87 -21.85
N HIS A 197 -21.18 37.11 -21.84
CA HIS A 197 -19.87 37.48 -22.39
C HIS A 197 -18.98 38.12 -21.33
N PRO A 198 -18.48 37.33 -20.33
CA PRO A 198 -17.70 37.91 -19.24
C PRO A 198 -16.34 38.37 -19.75
N GLN A 199 -15.99 39.62 -19.39
CA GLN A 199 -14.64 40.12 -19.65
C GLN A 199 -13.67 39.56 -18.63
N ALA A 200 -12.58 38.96 -19.13
CA ALA A 200 -11.49 38.47 -18.28
C ALA A 200 -10.73 39.66 -17.67
N VAL A 201 -10.47 39.62 -16.37
CA VAL A 201 -9.62 40.61 -15.67
C VAL A 201 -8.18 40.56 -16.19
N ALA A 202 -7.70 39.35 -16.46
CA ALA A 202 -6.44 39.14 -17.18
C ALA A 202 -6.73 38.24 -18.38
N PRO A 203 -6.25 38.60 -19.58
CA PRO A 203 -6.52 37.80 -20.77
C PRO A 203 -5.94 36.39 -20.62
N PRO A 204 -6.68 35.35 -21.02
CA PRO A 204 -6.15 33.96 -21.03
C PRO A 204 -5.04 33.83 -22.08
N ALA A 205 -4.30 32.71 -21.98
CA ALA A 205 -3.30 32.39 -22.99
C ALA A 205 -3.93 32.29 -24.41
N PRO A 206 -3.24 32.76 -25.46
CA PRO A 206 -3.78 32.70 -26.81
C PRO A 206 -4.00 31.26 -27.24
N LEU A 207 -5.14 30.99 -27.86
CA LEU A 207 -5.46 29.67 -28.39
C LEU A 207 -4.64 29.38 -29.65
N ASN A 208 -4.15 28.13 -29.76
CA ASN A 208 -3.47 27.67 -30.96
C ASN A 208 -4.42 27.70 -32.18
N LYS A 209 -3.88 27.90 -33.38
CA LYS A 209 -4.65 27.72 -34.60
C LYS A 209 -5.03 26.26 -34.78
N ALA A 210 -6.24 26.02 -35.28
CA ALA A 210 -6.67 24.66 -35.58
C ALA A 210 -5.71 24.00 -36.59
N SER A 211 -5.15 22.86 -36.24
CA SER A 211 -4.23 22.08 -37.08
C SER A 211 -4.85 20.79 -37.61
N VAL A 212 -5.94 20.33 -37.01
CA VAL A 212 -6.65 19.10 -37.40
C VAL A 212 -8.16 19.34 -37.41
N ALA A 213 -8.87 18.54 -38.21
CA ALA A 213 -10.33 18.49 -38.18
C ALA A 213 -10.84 17.68 -36.97
N VAL A 214 -12.06 17.98 -36.55
CA VAL A 214 -12.73 17.23 -35.49
C VAL A 214 -12.97 15.79 -35.94
N SER A 215 -12.56 14.83 -35.13
CA SER A 215 -12.83 13.41 -35.34
C SER A 215 -13.42 12.76 -34.10
N ALA A 216 -14.28 11.75 -34.30
CA ALA A 216 -14.83 10.99 -33.20
C ALA A 216 -13.73 10.36 -32.32
N TRP A 217 -12.63 9.94 -32.92
CA TRP A 217 -11.47 9.41 -32.20
C TRP A 217 -10.83 10.42 -31.28
N LEU A 218 -10.64 11.67 -31.72
CA LEU A 218 -10.07 12.72 -30.90
C LEU A 218 -11.00 13.07 -29.70
N LEU A 219 -12.31 13.11 -29.94
CA LEU A 219 -13.29 13.34 -28.88
C LEU A 219 -13.33 12.16 -27.87
N MET A 220 -13.22 10.91 -28.33
CA MET A 220 -13.10 9.75 -27.46
C MET A 220 -11.81 9.80 -26.63
N LYS A 221 -10.69 10.22 -27.21
CA LYS A 221 -9.44 10.44 -26.46
C LYS A 221 -9.59 11.54 -25.40
N ALA A 222 -10.22 12.65 -25.74
CA ALA A 222 -10.47 13.75 -24.80
C ALA A 222 -11.40 13.30 -23.66
N PHE A 223 -12.45 12.55 -23.95
CA PHE A 223 -13.32 11.93 -22.95
C PHE A 223 -12.52 10.97 -22.04
N ALA A 224 -11.75 10.04 -22.63
CA ALA A 224 -10.92 9.10 -21.86
C ALA A 224 -9.90 9.80 -20.94
N SER A 225 -9.29 10.89 -21.41
CA SER A 225 -8.40 11.71 -20.59
C SER A 225 -9.14 12.44 -19.48
N GLY A 226 -10.31 13.02 -19.77
CA GLY A 226 -11.15 13.67 -18.77
C GLY A 226 -11.73 12.73 -17.73
N CYS A 227 -11.92 11.44 -18.04
CA CYS A 227 -12.36 10.41 -17.10
C CYS A 227 -11.38 10.19 -15.92
N THR A 228 -10.14 10.68 -16.00
CA THR A 228 -9.23 10.72 -14.83
C THR A 228 -9.80 11.54 -13.68
N ALA A 229 -10.80 12.41 -13.92
CA ALA A 229 -11.56 13.12 -12.89
C ALA A 229 -12.41 12.20 -11.98
N MET A 230 -12.55 10.92 -12.31
CA MET A 230 -13.39 9.97 -11.57
C MET A 230 -12.59 9.06 -10.61
N THR A 231 -11.26 9.17 -10.56
CA THR A 231 -10.43 8.38 -9.63
C THR A 231 -10.70 8.79 -8.17
N GLY A 232 -10.51 7.84 -7.25
CA GLY A 232 -10.71 8.05 -5.82
C GLY A 232 -12.18 8.03 -5.34
N VAL A 233 -13.16 7.86 -6.23
CA VAL A 233 -14.59 7.80 -5.86
C VAL A 233 -14.93 6.54 -5.07
N GLU A 234 -14.19 5.44 -5.26
CA GLU A 234 -14.33 4.18 -4.55
C GLU A 234 -13.83 4.22 -3.09
N ALA A 235 -13.00 5.20 -2.74
CA ALA A 235 -12.29 5.27 -1.48
C ALA A 235 -13.19 5.16 -0.25
N VAL A 236 -14.34 5.85 -0.26
CA VAL A 236 -15.31 5.78 0.83
C VAL A 236 -15.87 4.37 1.01
N SER A 237 -16.05 3.61 -0.07
CA SER A 237 -16.58 2.23 -0.02
C SER A 237 -15.58 1.23 0.55
N ASN A 238 -14.29 1.48 0.35
CA ASN A 238 -13.22 0.68 0.98
C ASN A 238 -13.08 1.00 2.47
N GLY A 239 -13.28 2.27 2.82
CA GLY A 239 -13.05 2.83 4.16
C GLY A 239 -14.27 2.87 5.09
N VAL A 240 -15.39 2.19 4.78
CA VAL A 240 -16.65 2.29 5.55
C VAL A 240 -16.43 2.12 7.07
N GLN A 241 -15.62 1.16 7.49
CA GLN A 241 -15.33 0.90 8.91
C GLN A 241 -14.58 2.03 9.64
N ALA A 242 -14.00 2.98 8.93
CA ALA A 242 -13.31 4.11 9.54
C ALA A 242 -14.26 5.13 10.19
N PHE A 243 -15.54 5.11 9.83
CA PHE A 243 -16.52 6.05 10.35
C PHE A 243 -17.01 5.70 11.74
N ARG A 244 -17.42 6.74 12.49
CA ARG A 244 -18.05 6.63 13.84
C ARG A 244 -19.41 5.92 13.74
N GLU A 245 -20.08 5.75 14.88
CA GLU A 245 -21.43 5.18 14.98
C GLU A 245 -22.36 5.70 13.88
N LYS A 246 -23.29 4.87 13.42
CA LYS A 246 -24.05 5.00 12.16
C LYS A 246 -23.12 4.98 10.94
N VAL A 247 -22.20 3.99 10.96
CA VAL A 247 -21.10 3.83 9.99
C VAL A 247 -21.56 3.97 8.53
N VAL A 248 -22.64 3.26 8.15
CA VAL A 248 -23.21 3.30 6.79
C VAL A 248 -23.75 4.69 6.43
N ASP A 249 -24.47 5.32 7.35
CA ASP A 249 -25.06 6.64 7.08
C ASP A 249 -23.97 7.71 6.92
N ASN A 250 -22.97 7.69 7.81
CA ASN A 250 -21.84 8.62 7.73
C ASN A 250 -21.02 8.41 6.44
N ALA A 251 -20.77 7.16 6.04
CA ALA A 251 -20.07 6.85 4.80
C ALA A 251 -20.86 7.32 3.57
N ARG A 252 -22.19 7.06 3.53
CA ARG A 252 -23.07 7.52 2.45
C ARG A 252 -23.15 9.03 2.37
N LEU A 253 -23.26 9.70 3.53
CA LEU A 253 -23.27 11.17 3.58
C LEU A 253 -21.95 11.74 3.06
N THR A 254 -20.83 11.19 3.50
CA THR A 254 -19.49 11.61 3.03
C THR A 254 -19.36 11.43 1.52
N LEU A 255 -19.71 10.25 0.99
CA LEU A 255 -19.70 10.00 -0.47
C LEU A 255 -20.60 11.01 -1.21
N THR A 256 -21.82 11.24 -0.71
CA THR A 256 -22.76 12.18 -1.34
C THR A 256 -22.18 13.60 -1.42
N ILE A 257 -21.57 14.09 -0.33
CA ILE A 257 -20.98 15.42 -0.29
C ILE A 257 -19.78 15.52 -1.26
N ILE A 258 -18.87 14.52 -1.24
CA ILE A 258 -17.70 14.48 -2.14
C ILE A 258 -18.17 14.57 -3.60
N ILE A 259 -19.11 13.71 -3.99
CA ILE A 259 -19.57 13.62 -5.37
C ILE A 259 -20.35 14.87 -5.78
N ALA A 260 -21.19 15.42 -4.91
CA ALA A 260 -21.93 16.67 -5.20
C ALA A 260 -20.98 17.85 -5.43
N ILE A 261 -19.95 17.99 -4.58
CA ILE A 261 -18.92 19.04 -4.74
C ILE A 261 -18.13 18.80 -6.03
N LEU A 262 -17.68 17.58 -6.29
CA LEU A 262 -16.92 17.24 -7.50
C LEU A 262 -17.72 17.54 -8.78
N MET A 263 -18.98 17.11 -8.85
CA MET A 263 -19.87 17.40 -9.99
C MET A 263 -20.04 18.91 -10.20
N ALA A 264 -20.30 19.66 -9.13
CA ALA A 264 -20.45 21.10 -9.18
C ALA A 264 -19.17 21.79 -9.68
N MET A 265 -18.00 21.33 -9.18
CA MET A 265 -16.71 21.86 -9.62
C MET A 265 -16.45 21.56 -11.11
N LEU A 266 -16.65 20.31 -11.55
CA LEU A 266 -16.42 19.90 -12.94
C LEU A 266 -17.31 20.69 -13.91
N ILE A 267 -18.62 20.79 -13.62
CA ILE A 267 -19.57 21.56 -14.47
C ILE A 267 -19.21 23.03 -14.46
N GLY A 268 -18.94 23.59 -13.27
CA GLY A 268 -18.63 25.02 -13.13
C GLY A 268 -17.34 25.39 -13.86
N ILE A 269 -16.28 24.59 -13.72
CA ILE A 269 -15.01 24.81 -14.41
C ILE A 269 -15.20 24.70 -15.92
N ALA A 270 -15.85 23.64 -16.43
CA ALA A 270 -16.04 23.44 -17.87
C ALA A 270 -16.87 24.54 -18.49
N TYR A 271 -17.94 24.99 -17.83
CA TYR A 271 -18.77 26.10 -18.28
C TYR A 271 -17.99 27.43 -18.34
N LEU A 272 -17.28 27.78 -17.27
CA LEU A 272 -16.49 29.02 -17.22
C LEU A 272 -15.31 29.00 -18.19
N VAL A 273 -14.63 27.88 -18.34
CA VAL A 273 -13.55 27.70 -19.32
C VAL A 273 -14.05 27.98 -20.73
N HIS A 274 -15.24 27.49 -21.08
CA HIS A 274 -15.88 27.79 -22.36
C HIS A 274 -16.22 29.28 -22.50
N MET A 275 -16.83 29.88 -21.47
CA MET A 275 -17.28 31.28 -21.49
C MET A 275 -16.14 32.31 -21.52
N TYR A 276 -15.03 32.01 -20.82
CA TYR A 276 -13.83 32.86 -20.80
C TYR A 276 -12.84 32.57 -21.93
N GLY A 277 -13.11 31.57 -22.79
CA GLY A 277 -12.23 31.21 -23.89
C GLY A 277 -10.89 30.63 -23.46
N ILE A 278 -10.85 29.89 -22.35
CA ILE A 278 -9.60 29.34 -21.77
C ILE A 278 -9.29 27.97 -22.37
N GLY A 279 -8.14 27.83 -23.00
CA GLY A 279 -7.60 26.55 -23.47
C GLY A 279 -6.50 26.00 -22.58
N ALA A 280 -6.19 24.70 -22.72
CA ALA A 280 -4.99 24.16 -22.14
C ALA A 280 -3.75 24.69 -22.88
N THR A 281 -2.66 24.90 -22.14
CA THR A 281 -1.34 25.18 -22.66
C THR A 281 -0.52 23.87 -22.75
N GLU A 282 0.44 23.80 -23.68
CA GLU A 282 1.23 22.59 -23.84
C GLU A 282 2.04 22.27 -22.57
N PRO A 283 1.85 21.07 -21.99
CA PRO A 283 2.63 20.63 -20.82
C PRO A 283 4.13 20.68 -21.10
N GLY A 284 4.91 21.20 -20.16
CA GLY A 284 6.37 21.29 -20.30
C GLY A 284 6.86 22.48 -21.13
N SER A 285 5.98 23.31 -21.71
CA SER A 285 6.36 24.56 -22.36
C SER A 285 6.79 25.62 -21.32
N GLN A 286 7.65 26.56 -21.72
CA GLN A 286 8.11 27.65 -20.84
C GLN A 286 6.96 28.54 -20.33
N ASN A 287 5.85 28.59 -21.09
CA ASN A 287 4.66 29.39 -20.76
C ASN A 287 3.51 28.52 -20.23
N TYR A 288 3.81 27.33 -19.72
CA TYR A 288 2.78 26.46 -19.18
C TYR A 288 2.06 27.12 -18.00
N GLN A 289 0.74 27.15 -18.06
CA GLN A 289 -0.14 27.58 -16.99
C GLN A 289 -1.36 26.67 -16.96
N SER A 290 -1.64 26.06 -15.79
CA SER A 290 -2.78 25.17 -15.65
C SER A 290 -4.10 25.88 -15.94
N VAL A 291 -5.08 25.14 -16.47
CA VAL A 291 -6.41 25.67 -16.80
C VAL A 291 -7.07 26.33 -15.61
N LEU A 292 -6.94 25.74 -14.43
CA LEU A 292 -7.54 26.27 -13.20
C LEU A 292 -6.85 27.56 -12.74
N SER A 293 -5.54 27.68 -12.92
CA SER A 293 -4.80 28.91 -12.65
C SER A 293 -5.21 30.04 -13.61
N GLN A 294 -5.33 29.73 -14.93
CA GLN A 294 -5.83 30.68 -15.93
C GLN A 294 -7.26 31.14 -15.61
N LEU A 295 -8.13 30.18 -15.21
CA LEU A 295 -9.53 30.52 -14.85
C LEU A 295 -9.58 31.43 -13.63
N THR A 296 -8.85 31.12 -12.56
CA THR A 296 -8.81 31.96 -11.37
C THR A 296 -8.29 33.36 -11.71
N LEU A 297 -7.22 33.43 -12.52
CA LEU A 297 -6.63 34.68 -12.96
C LEU A 297 -7.61 35.52 -13.82
N ALA A 298 -8.32 34.89 -14.76
CA ALA A 298 -9.29 35.54 -15.61
C ALA A 298 -10.50 36.09 -14.81
N VAL A 299 -10.94 35.34 -13.77
CA VAL A 299 -12.08 35.74 -12.95
C VAL A 299 -11.73 36.79 -11.90
N THR A 300 -10.63 36.63 -11.17
CA THR A 300 -10.31 37.42 -9.96
C THR A 300 -9.15 38.41 -10.15
N GLY A 301 -8.35 38.25 -11.21
CA GLY A 301 -7.11 38.99 -11.38
C GLY A 301 -5.99 38.49 -10.48
N ARG A 302 -4.81 39.12 -10.60
CA ARG A 302 -3.59 38.72 -9.86
C ARG A 302 -3.56 39.38 -8.47
N GLY A 303 -4.45 38.91 -7.57
CA GLY A 303 -4.58 39.42 -6.20
C GLY A 303 -4.29 38.32 -5.16
N LEU A 304 -4.51 38.65 -3.88
CA LEU A 304 -4.32 37.70 -2.75
C LEU A 304 -5.12 36.39 -2.97
N PHE A 305 -6.36 36.50 -3.44
CA PHE A 305 -7.22 35.34 -3.69
C PHE A 305 -6.60 34.38 -4.73
N TYR A 306 -6.01 34.90 -5.81
CA TYR A 306 -5.29 34.10 -6.80
C TYR A 306 -4.16 33.31 -6.19
N TRP A 307 -3.32 33.94 -5.36
CA TRP A 307 -2.18 33.27 -4.73
C TRP A 307 -2.63 32.23 -3.71
N VAL A 308 -3.66 32.53 -2.92
CA VAL A 308 -4.24 31.57 -1.96
C VAL A 308 -4.84 30.37 -2.70
N SER A 309 -5.61 30.61 -3.77
CA SER A 309 -6.22 29.55 -4.58
C SER A 309 -5.15 28.67 -5.24
N THR A 310 -4.14 29.27 -5.86
CA THR A 310 -3.03 28.54 -6.49
C THR A 310 -2.29 27.71 -5.46
N GLY A 311 -1.94 28.29 -4.31
CA GLY A 311 -1.31 27.56 -3.20
C GLY A 311 -2.17 26.42 -2.69
N ALA A 312 -3.48 26.58 -2.57
CA ALA A 312 -4.41 25.54 -2.16
C ALA A 312 -4.45 24.38 -3.19
N VAL A 313 -4.48 24.68 -4.49
CA VAL A 313 -4.43 23.69 -5.57
C VAL A 313 -3.13 22.88 -5.51
N LEU A 314 -1.98 23.56 -5.41
CA LEU A 314 -0.66 22.91 -5.32
C LEU A 314 -0.60 21.96 -4.11
N LEU A 315 -1.06 22.45 -2.97
CA LEU A 315 -1.04 21.71 -1.73
C LEU A 315 -1.95 20.48 -1.80
N VAL A 316 -3.18 20.63 -2.31
CA VAL A 316 -4.15 19.54 -2.43
C VAL A 316 -3.69 18.48 -3.43
N LEU A 317 -3.10 18.86 -4.56
CA LEU A 317 -2.51 17.91 -5.51
C LEU A 317 -1.42 17.07 -4.85
N ALA A 318 -0.48 17.69 -4.14
CA ALA A 318 0.56 16.96 -3.43
C ALA A 318 0.00 16.05 -2.33
N LEU A 319 -1.09 16.48 -1.66
CA LEU A 319 -1.74 15.74 -0.57
C LEU A 319 -2.78 14.71 -1.05
N SER A 320 -3.16 14.68 -2.33
CA SER A 320 -4.14 13.72 -2.89
C SER A 320 -3.71 12.26 -2.66
N ALA A 321 -2.41 12.01 -2.63
CA ALA A 321 -1.81 10.74 -2.26
C ALA A 321 -2.33 10.18 -0.92
N ASN A 322 -2.79 11.02 0.01
CA ASN A 322 -3.29 10.58 1.32
C ASN A 322 -4.46 9.60 1.24
N THR A 323 -5.34 9.75 0.27
CA THR A 323 -6.47 8.82 0.04
C THR A 323 -5.95 7.40 -0.20
N SER A 324 -4.91 7.25 -1.01
CA SER A 324 -4.27 5.95 -1.24
C SER A 324 -3.60 5.37 0.01
N PHE A 325 -2.99 6.21 0.86
CA PHE A 325 -2.46 5.79 2.16
C PHE A 325 -3.55 5.30 3.13
N ALA A 326 -4.75 5.82 3.01
CA ALA A 326 -5.90 5.34 3.77
C ALA A 326 -6.45 4.00 3.23
N ASP A 327 -6.51 3.82 1.91
CA ASP A 327 -7.25 2.74 1.26
C ASP A 327 -6.40 1.54 0.87
N PHE A 328 -5.21 1.72 0.31
CA PHE A 328 -4.32 0.62 -0.07
C PHE A 328 -4.09 -0.39 1.07
N PRO A 329 -3.78 0.03 2.32
CA PRO A 329 -3.60 -0.89 3.42
C PRO A 329 -4.86 -1.69 3.76
N ARG A 330 -6.05 -1.12 3.52
CA ARG A 330 -7.34 -1.81 3.76
C ARG A 330 -7.62 -2.87 2.70
N VAL A 331 -7.32 -2.57 1.44
CA VAL A 331 -7.41 -3.56 0.36
C VAL A 331 -6.41 -4.69 0.61
N CYS A 332 -5.15 -4.36 0.95
CA CYS A 332 -4.16 -5.37 1.33
C CYS A 332 -4.63 -6.26 2.48
N ARG A 333 -5.23 -5.68 3.53
CA ARG A 333 -5.82 -6.43 4.64
C ARG A 333 -6.91 -7.38 4.15
N ALA A 334 -7.89 -6.89 3.38
CA ALA A 334 -9.01 -7.71 2.90
C ALA A 334 -8.52 -8.91 2.08
N VAL A 335 -7.50 -8.72 1.25
CA VAL A 335 -6.86 -9.79 0.46
C VAL A 335 -6.08 -10.76 1.36
N ALA A 336 -5.38 -10.26 2.39
CA ALA A 336 -4.62 -11.07 3.34
C ALA A 336 -5.52 -11.87 4.28
N ASP A 337 -6.66 -11.33 4.70
CA ASP A 337 -7.70 -12.05 5.47
C ASP A 337 -8.17 -13.31 4.70
N ASN A 338 -8.19 -13.25 3.36
CA ASN A 338 -8.49 -14.38 2.48
C ASN A 338 -7.25 -15.23 2.10
N ARG A 339 -6.10 -15.00 2.73
CA ARG A 339 -4.82 -15.72 2.52
C ARG A 339 -4.21 -15.60 1.11
N TYR A 340 -4.44 -14.49 0.40
CA TYR A 340 -3.82 -14.19 -0.90
C TYR A 340 -2.69 -13.14 -0.81
N LEU A 341 -2.44 -12.60 0.39
CA LEU A 341 -1.27 -11.81 0.74
C LEU A 341 -0.68 -12.29 2.08
N PRO A 342 0.59 -11.96 2.39
CA PRO A 342 1.21 -12.32 3.67
C PRO A 342 0.36 -11.86 4.87
N TRP A 343 0.25 -12.72 5.88
CA TRP A 343 -0.55 -12.47 7.09
C TRP A 343 -0.20 -11.17 7.81
N GLY A 344 1.05 -10.69 7.69
CA GLY A 344 1.47 -9.44 8.29
C GLY A 344 0.63 -8.21 7.89
N PHE A 345 -0.01 -8.22 6.71
CA PHE A 345 -0.90 -7.14 6.28
C PHE A 345 -2.20 -7.05 7.10
N THR A 346 -2.57 -8.10 7.84
CA THR A 346 -3.73 -8.07 8.75
C THR A 346 -3.41 -7.42 10.09
N LEU A 347 -2.11 -7.30 10.44
CA LEU A 347 -1.66 -6.79 11.72
C LEU A 347 -1.76 -5.26 11.77
N ARG A 348 -2.35 -4.77 12.86
CA ARG A 348 -2.35 -3.34 13.17
C ARG A 348 -1.10 -2.95 13.94
N GLY A 349 -0.44 -1.87 13.51
CA GLY A 349 0.70 -1.30 14.20
C GLY A 349 0.34 -0.55 15.48
N ARG A 350 1.33 0.12 16.08
CA ARG A 350 1.22 0.82 17.38
C ARG A 350 0.13 1.90 17.46
N ARG A 351 -0.36 2.41 16.35
CA ARG A 351 -1.43 3.42 16.22
C ARG A 351 -2.70 2.86 15.61
N LEU A 352 -2.89 1.55 15.68
CA LEU A 352 -4.03 0.81 15.16
C LEU A 352 -4.23 0.95 13.63
N VAL A 353 -3.20 1.37 12.90
CA VAL A 353 -3.15 1.42 11.44
C VAL A 353 -2.48 0.17 10.86
N TYR A 354 -2.79 -0.19 9.62
CA TYR A 354 -2.15 -1.31 8.91
C TYR A 354 -0.78 -0.89 8.38
N ALA A 355 0.20 -0.79 9.27
CA ALA A 355 1.50 -0.19 9.01
C ALA A 355 2.27 -0.86 7.87
N GLN A 356 2.18 -2.19 7.70
CA GLN A 356 2.85 -2.89 6.60
C GLN A 356 2.33 -2.42 5.23
N GLY A 357 1.01 -2.23 5.09
CA GLY A 357 0.43 -1.68 3.86
C GLY A 357 0.95 -0.27 3.55
N ILE A 358 1.06 0.58 4.58
CA ILE A 358 1.62 1.94 4.44
C ILE A 358 3.08 1.89 3.96
N TYR A 359 3.92 1.03 4.56
CA TYR A 359 5.33 0.90 4.15
C TYR A 359 5.47 0.38 2.72
N VAL A 360 4.69 -0.64 2.34
CA VAL A 360 4.73 -1.20 0.99
C VAL A 360 4.27 -0.18 -0.05
N LEU A 361 3.19 0.55 0.20
CA LEU A 361 2.72 1.64 -0.67
C LEU A 361 3.82 2.69 -0.87
N ALA A 362 4.42 3.17 0.24
CA ALA A 362 5.47 4.16 0.20
C ALA A 362 6.71 3.67 -0.57
N ALA A 363 7.12 2.41 -0.36
CA ALA A 363 8.25 1.82 -1.08
C ALA A 363 7.98 1.71 -2.58
N LEU A 364 6.81 1.20 -2.99
CA LEU A 364 6.43 1.08 -4.40
C LEU A 364 6.30 2.44 -5.08
N ALA A 365 5.68 3.42 -4.41
CA ALA A 365 5.59 4.79 -4.91
C ALA A 365 6.97 5.45 -5.04
N ALA A 366 7.88 5.24 -4.07
CA ALA A 366 9.26 5.73 -4.15
C ALA A 366 10.01 5.15 -5.35
N VAL A 367 9.84 3.85 -5.63
CA VAL A 367 10.42 3.18 -6.81
C VAL A 367 9.88 3.79 -8.10
N LEU A 368 8.56 4.02 -8.20
CA LEU A 368 7.99 4.67 -9.38
C LEU A 368 8.51 6.11 -9.55
N LEU A 369 8.52 6.90 -8.49
CA LEU A 369 9.07 8.26 -8.54
C LEU A 369 10.53 8.27 -8.98
N ALA A 370 11.34 7.32 -8.50
CA ALA A 370 12.75 7.20 -8.90
C ALA A 370 12.91 6.80 -10.38
N ILE A 371 12.14 5.80 -10.86
CA ILE A 371 12.20 5.33 -12.26
C ILE A 371 11.79 6.44 -13.24
N PHE A 372 10.72 7.18 -12.90
CA PHE A 372 10.17 8.23 -13.78
C PHE A 372 10.73 9.62 -13.48
N GLY A 373 11.66 9.75 -12.52
CA GLY A 373 12.33 11.01 -12.17
C GLY A 373 11.43 12.05 -11.51
N GLY A 374 10.26 11.65 -10.96
CA GLY A 374 9.27 12.56 -10.40
C GLY A 374 8.55 13.41 -11.46
N VAL A 375 8.53 12.98 -12.73
CA VAL A 375 7.90 13.69 -13.85
C VAL A 375 6.50 13.17 -14.08
N THR A 376 5.50 14.02 -13.84
CA THR A 376 4.07 13.68 -13.90
C THR A 376 3.63 13.17 -15.27
N ASP A 377 4.07 13.81 -16.36
CA ASP A 377 3.64 13.49 -17.73
C ASP A 377 4.00 12.05 -18.14
N ARG A 378 5.03 11.48 -17.53
CA ARG A 378 5.43 10.08 -17.74
C ARG A 378 4.58 9.08 -16.97
N LEU A 379 3.89 9.52 -15.92
CA LEU A 379 3.07 8.69 -15.02
C LEU A 379 1.57 8.71 -15.41
N ILE A 380 1.07 9.84 -15.93
CA ILE A 380 -0.35 10.01 -16.29
C ILE A 380 -0.90 8.93 -17.23
N PRO A 381 -0.18 8.46 -18.27
CA PRO A 381 -0.72 7.43 -19.16
C PRO A 381 -1.03 6.10 -18.50
N LEU A 382 -0.37 5.77 -17.39
CA LEU A 382 -0.56 4.52 -16.64
C LEU A 382 -1.82 4.56 -15.77
N PHE A 383 -2.31 5.78 -15.49
CA PHE A 383 -3.38 6.05 -14.52
C PHE A 383 -4.77 5.77 -15.11
N ALA A 384 -5.76 5.55 -14.26
CA ALA A 384 -7.18 5.31 -14.55
C ALA A 384 -7.58 3.90 -15.07
N VAL A 385 -6.69 3.10 -15.67
CA VAL A 385 -7.04 1.73 -16.10
C VAL A 385 -7.47 0.86 -14.91
N GLY A 386 -6.74 0.96 -13.79
CA GLY A 386 -7.03 0.22 -12.55
C GLY A 386 -8.38 0.59 -11.95
N ALA A 387 -8.65 1.88 -11.81
CA ALA A 387 -9.91 2.38 -11.26
C ALA A 387 -11.13 1.93 -12.08
N PHE A 388 -11.09 2.09 -13.42
CA PHE A 388 -12.22 1.70 -14.27
C PHE A 388 -12.43 0.19 -14.33
N LEU A 389 -11.37 -0.62 -14.26
CA LEU A 389 -11.49 -2.06 -14.12
C LEU A 389 -12.15 -2.43 -12.78
N ALA A 390 -11.74 -1.79 -11.69
CA ALA A 390 -12.35 -2.02 -10.38
C ALA A 390 -13.82 -1.58 -10.34
N PHE A 391 -14.18 -0.43 -10.96
CA PHE A 391 -15.57 0.03 -11.07
C PHE A 391 -16.41 -0.97 -11.83
N THR A 392 -15.93 -1.45 -12.97
CA THR A 392 -16.65 -2.42 -13.83
C THR A 392 -16.91 -3.71 -13.07
N LEU A 393 -15.89 -4.28 -12.41
CA LEU A 393 -16.00 -5.51 -11.64
C LEU A 393 -16.89 -5.36 -10.40
N SER A 394 -16.80 -4.22 -9.71
CA SER A 394 -17.67 -3.90 -8.58
C SER A 394 -19.14 -3.86 -8.99
N GLN A 395 -19.45 -3.12 -10.05
CA GLN A 395 -20.82 -2.96 -10.52
C GLN A 395 -21.37 -4.27 -11.09
N ALA A 396 -20.58 -5.04 -11.84
CA ALA A 396 -20.95 -6.37 -12.30
C ALA A 396 -21.23 -7.32 -11.12
N GLY A 397 -20.40 -7.27 -10.08
CA GLY A 397 -20.61 -8.00 -8.83
C GLY A 397 -21.90 -7.60 -8.11
N MET A 398 -22.22 -6.31 -8.07
CA MET A 398 -23.47 -5.80 -7.49
C MET A 398 -24.71 -6.25 -8.27
N VAL A 399 -24.64 -6.39 -9.60
CA VAL A 399 -25.74 -7.00 -10.37
C VAL A 399 -26.02 -8.41 -9.90
N VAL A 400 -24.96 -9.23 -9.72
CA VAL A 400 -25.10 -10.61 -9.23
C VAL A 400 -25.59 -10.63 -7.77
N HIS A 401 -25.08 -9.73 -6.91
CA HIS A 401 -25.54 -9.57 -5.54
C HIS A 401 -27.06 -9.36 -5.47
N TRP A 402 -27.57 -8.39 -6.22
CA TRP A 402 -29.00 -8.09 -6.23
C TRP A 402 -29.85 -9.20 -6.87
N ARG A 403 -29.32 -9.97 -7.85
CA ARG A 403 -30.02 -11.15 -8.40
C ARG A 403 -30.19 -12.28 -7.39
N LYS A 404 -29.19 -12.48 -6.52
CA LYS A 404 -29.23 -13.54 -5.49
C LYS A 404 -30.14 -13.19 -4.31
N ARG A 405 -30.42 -11.92 -4.07
CA ARG A 405 -31.18 -11.46 -2.91
C ARG A 405 -32.69 -11.50 -3.22
N GLN A 406 -33.46 -12.28 -2.44
CA GLN A 406 -34.92 -12.33 -2.57
C GLN A 406 -35.54 -10.97 -2.31
N GLY A 407 -36.50 -10.54 -3.13
CA GLY A 407 -37.19 -9.23 -3.03
C GLY A 407 -36.35 -8.05 -3.51
N SER A 408 -35.28 -8.27 -4.31
CA SER A 408 -34.44 -7.19 -4.80
C SER A 408 -35.15 -6.32 -5.84
N SER A 409 -34.91 -5.01 -5.77
CA SER A 409 -35.40 -4.05 -6.73
C SER A 409 -34.73 -4.25 -8.11
N THR A 410 -35.52 -4.40 -9.16
CA THR A 410 -35.06 -4.40 -10.56
C THR A 410 -34.30 -3.12 -10.90
N LEU A 411 -34.67 -2.00 -10.27
CA LEU A 411 -33.97 -0.71 -10.41
C LEU A 411 -32.52 -0.80 -9.95
N ASN A 412 -32.25 -1.45 -8.81
CA ASN A 412 -30.88 -1.61 -8.31
C ASN A 412 -30.02 -2.47 -9.26
N GLN A 413 -30.60 -3.51 -9.85
CA GLN A 413 -29.92 -4.30 -10.88
C GLN A 413 -29.66 -3.48 -12.14
N ALA A 414 -30.64 -2.70 -12.59
CA ALA A 414 -30.51 -1.86 -13.78
C ALA A 414 -29.41 -0.78 -13.61
N VAL A 415 -29.39 -0.08 -12.47
CA VAL A 415 -28.37 0.94 -12.18
C VAL A 415 -26.96 0.33 -12.24
N ASN A 416 -26.75 -0.82 -11.59
CA ASN A 416 -25.43 -1.47 -11.59
C ASN A 416 -25.12 -2.09 -12.96
N GLY A 417 -26.10 -2.60 -13.69
CA GLY A 417 -25.92 -3.16 -15.04
C GLY A 417 -25.53 -2.09 -16.07
N VAL A 418 -26.24 -0.96 -16.08
CA VAL A 418 -25.88 0.20 -16.91
C VAL A 418 -24.50 0.72 -16.51
N GLY A 419 -24.21 0.77 -15.22
CA GLY A 419 -22.92 1.20 -14.72
C GLY A 419 -21.77 0.28 -15.15
N ALA A 420 -21.91 -1.03 -15.01
CA ALA A 420 -20.91 -2.00 -15.45
C ALA A 420 -20.64 -1.89 -16.97
N LEU A 421 -21.70 -1.70 -17.77
CA LEU A 421 -21.57 -1.51 -19.21
C LEU A 421 -20.86 -0.21 -19.54
N ALA A 422 -21.29 0.92 -18.94
CA ALA A 422 -20.73 2.24 -19.19
C ALA A 422 -19.26 2.33 -18.76
N THR A 423 -18.91 1.84 -17.55
CA THR A 423 -17.50 1.82 -17.09
C THR A 423 -16.66 0.82 -17.87
N GLY A 424 -17.23 -0.31 -18.31
CA GLY A 424 -16.53 -1.29 -19.18
C GLY A 424 -16.22 -0.72 -20.57
N ILE A 425 -17.16 -0.03 -21.20
CA ILE A 425 -16.93 0.66 -22.48
C ILE A 425 -15.86 1.74 -22.28
N THR A 426 -15.96 2.54 -21.21
CA THR A 426 -14.98 3.57 -20.91
C THR A 426 -13.58 2.97 -20.66
N LEU A 427 -13.49 1.84 -19.95
CA LEU A 427 -12.24 1.10 -19.78
C LEU A 427 -11.61 0.71 -21.12
N CYS A 428 -12.41 0.15 -22.05
CA CYS A 428 -11.94 -0.19 -23.39
C CYS A 428 -11.43 1.05 -24.14
N ILE A 429 -12.16 2.17 -24.07
CA ILE A 429 -11.72 3.43 -24.68
C ILE A 429 -10.40 3.91 -24.08
N ILE A 430 -10.26 3.91 -22.75
CA ILE A 430 -9.03 4.33 -22.05
C ILE A 430 -7.85 3.44 -22.48
N VAL A 431 -8.03 2.12 -22.45
CA VAL A 431 -6.97 1.17 -22.82
C VAL A 431 -6.49 1.41 -24.26
N VAL A 432 -7.43 1.51 -25.20
CA VAL A 432 -7.09 1.70 -26.62
C VAL A 432 -6.46 3.10 -26.86
N ALA A 433 -7.04 4.14 -26.25
CA ALA A 433 -6.60 5.52 -26.43
C ALA A 433 -5.19 5.79 -25.86
N LYS A 434 -4.86 5.17 -24.72
CA LYS A 434 -3.58 5.38 -24.01
C LYS A 434 -2.59 4.24 -24.15
N PHE A 435 -2.89 3.22 -24.98
CA PHE A 435 -2.03 2.03 -25.12
C PHE A 435 -0.59 2.39 -25.49
N THR A 436 -0.42 3.17 -26.56
CA THR A 436 0.89 3.60 -27.06
C THR A 436 1.58 4.64 -26.16
N GLU A 437 0.81 5.30 -25.27
CA GLU A 437 1.32 6.29 -24.34
C GLU A 437 1.86 5.68 -23.04
N GLY A 438 1.62 4.35 -22.79
CA GLY A 438 2.15 3.64 -21.62
C GLY A 438 1.14 2.77 -20.86
N ALA A 439 -0.16 2.82 -21.18
CA ALA A 439 -1.19 2.02 -20.50
C ALA A 439 -0.94 0.50 -20.60
N TRP A 440 -0.17 0.04 -21.62
CA TRP A 440 0.26 -1.37 -21.74
C TRP A 440 1.02 -1.88 -20.50
N MET A 441 1.77 -0.99 -19.80
CA MET A 441 2.50 -1.38 -18.58
C MET A 441 1.51 -1.80 -17.48
N THR A 442 0.43 -1.03 -17.28
CA THR A 442 -0.61 -1.37 -16.31
C THR A 442 -1.31 -2.68 -16.65
N LEU A 443 -1.51 -2.96 -17.96
CA LEU A 443 -2.07 -4.23 -18.43
C LEU A 443 -1.17 -5.44 -18.15
N ILE A 444 0.13 -5.26 -17.98
CA ILE A 444 1.08 -6.30 -17.56
C ILE A 444 1.15 -6.39 -16.03
N MET A 445 1.20 -5.24 -15.36
CA MET A 445 1.34 -5.19 -13.89
C MET A 445 0.14 -5.82 -13.16
N ILE A 446 -1.09 -5.57 -13.65
CA ILE A 446 -2.30 -6.14 -13.03
C ILE A 446 -2.30 -7.68 -13.04
N PRO A 447 -2.12 -8.37 -14.19
CA PRO A 447 -1.99 -9.83 -14.20
C PRO A 447 -0.77 -10.33 -13.43
N GLY A 448 0.35 -9.62 -13.46
CA GLY A 448 1.54 -9.97 -12.68
C GLY A 448 1.26 -10.02 -11.18
N LEU A 449 0.60 -8.99 -10.64
CA LEU A 449 0.20 -8.95 -9.24
C LEU A 449 -0.87 -10.01 -8.91
N LEU A 450 -1.82 -10.26 -9.82
CA LEU A 450 -2.80 -11.34 -9.69
C LEU A 450 -2.10 -12.71 -9.58
N LEU A 451 -1.13 -13.00 -10.42
CA LEU A 451 -0.37 -14.26 -10.38
C LEU A 451 0.42 -14.41 -9.08
N LEU A 452 1.01 -13.33 -8.58
CA LEU A 452 1.69 -13.29 -7.28
C LEU A 452 0.71 -13.65 -6.15
N MET A 453 -0.46 -13.01 -6.11
CA MET A 453 -1.50 -13.31 -5.11
C MET A 453 -1.97 -14.76 -5.18
N LEU A 454 -2.19 -15.29 -6.38
CA LEU A 454 -2.56 -16.70 -6.57
C LEU A 454 -1.45 -17.65 -6.12
N GLY A 455 -0.17 -17.28 -6.34
CA GLY A 455 0.99 -18.02 -5.84
C GLY A 455 1.02 -18.08 -4.32
N VAL A 456 0.83 -16.94 -3.65
CA VAL A 456 0.72 -16.86 -2.18
C VAL A 456 -0.44 -17.72 -1.67
N GLY A 457 -1.60 -17.63 -2.30
CA GLY A 457 -2.77 -18.43 -1.92
C GLY A 457 -2.56 -19.93 -2.07
N ARG A 458 -1.87 -20.38 -3.13
CA ARG A 458 -1.49 -21.80 -3.33
C ARG A 458 -0.54 -22.25 -2.23
N HIS A 459 0.46 -21.44 -1.90
CA HIS A 459 1.42 -21.73 -0.83
C HIS A 459 0.72 -21.91 0.53
N TYR A 460 -0.14 -20.97 0.93
CA TYR A 460 -0.88 -21.08 2.20
C TYR A 460 -1.80 -22.32 2.24
N LYS A 461 -2.46 -22.66 1.10
CA LYS A 461 -3.28 -23.86 1.01
C LYS A 461 -2.44 -25.14 1.15
N HIS A 462 -1.27 -25.16 0.53
CA HIS A 462 -0.33 -26.29 0.62
C HIS A 462 0.14 -26.50 2.05
N ILE A 463 0.70 -25.46 2.68
CA ILE A 463 1.15 -25.51 4.07
C ILE A 463 -0.01 -25.86 5.01
N GLY A 464 -1.19 -25.27 4.81
CA GLY A 464 -2.35 -25.59 5.63
C GLY A 464 -2.77 -27.06 5.58
N ARG A 465 -2.60 -27.72 4.44
CA ARG A 465 -2.86 -29.18 4.31
C ARG A 465 -1.76 -30.02 4.97
N GLU A 466 -0.51 -29.60 4.88
CA GLU A 466 0.61 -30.30 5.50
C GLU A 466 0.60 -30.23 7.03
N ILE A 467 0.12 -29.09 7.61
CA ILE A 467 0.10 -28.88 9.07
C ILE A 467 -1.22 -29.39 9.68
N ALA A 468 -2.27 -29.60 8.87
CA ALA A 468 -3.54 -30.08 9.38
C ALA A 468 -3.40 -31.53 9.84
N ASP A 469 -3.49 -31.74 11.14
CA ASP A 469 -3.58 -33.04 11.76
C ASP A 469 -4.79 -33.08 12.69
N SER A 470 -5.64 -34.09 12.48
CA SER A 470 -6.83 -34.36 13.30
C SER A 470 -6.69 -35.64 14.13
N THR A 471 -5.53 -36.28 14.05
CA THR A 471 -5.29 -37.52 14.80
C THR A 471 -4.98 -37.21 16.27
N PRO A 472 -5.48 -38.02 17.20
CA PRO A 472 -5.07 -37.92 18.61
C PRO A 472 -3.57 -38.07 18.77
N LEU A 473 -2.97 -37.42 19.77
CA LEU A 473 -1.56 -37.51 20.09
C LEU A 473 -1.16 -38.98 20.32
N ASN A 474 -0.27 -39.48 19.46
CA ASN A 474 0.34 -40.82 19.65
C ASN A 474 1.61 -40.70 20.49
N LEU A 475 1.66 -41.44 21.59
CA LEU A 475 2.79 -41.52 22.51
C LEU A 475 3.62 -42.81 22.37
N ASP A 476 3.22 -43.68 21.44
CA ASP A 476 3.91 -44.94 21.24
C ASP A 476 5.31 -44.72 20.65
N GLY A 477 6.31 -45.42 21.17
CA GLY A 477 7.69 -45.36 20.66
C GLY A 477 8.41 -44.04 20.92
N LEU A 478 7.99 -43.24 21.90
CA LEU A 478 8.73 -42.02 22.30
C LEU A 478 10.01 -42.41 23.05
N GLU A 479 11.13 -42.25 22.37
CA GLU A 479 12.46 -42.38 22.98
C GLU A 479 13.08 -41.01 23.29
N PRO A 480 13.88 -40.90 24.38
CA PRO A 480 14.65 -39.69 24.62
C PRO A 480 15.52 -39.34 23.40
N PRO A 481 15.59 -38.05 23.00
CA PRO A 481 16.34 -37.65 21.83
C PRO A 481 17.85 -37.92 22.00
N LEU A 482 18.57 -38.14 20.91
CA LEU A 482 20.01 -38.00 20.92
C LEU A 482 20.35 -36.50 21.01
N VAL A 483 21.05 -36.12 22.09
CA VAL A 483 21.42 -34.71 22.29
C VAL A 483 22.81 -34.45 21.72
N ILE A 484 22.94 -33.42 20.90
CA ILE A 484 24.21 -32.90 20.39
C ILE A 484 24.44 -31.51 20.96
N LEU A 485 25.57 -31.34 21.67
CA LEU A 485 25.95 -30.08 22.29
C LEU A 485 27.26 -29.56 21.67
N PRO A 486 27.23 -28.58 20.78
CA PRO A 486 28.45 -27.89 20.32
C PRO A 486 29.11 -27.12 21.46
N MET A 487 30.45 -27.25 21.57
CA MET A 487 31.22 -26.62 22.64
C MET A 487 32.56 -26.10 22.10
N ASP A 488 32.86 -24.83 22.30
CA ASP A 488 34.18 -24.26 21.94
C ASP A 488 35.27 -24.56 23.00
N GLY A 489 34.87 -24.85 24.23
CA GLY A 489 35.74 -25.15 25.36
C GLY A 489 34.94 -25.19 26.66
N TRP A 490 35.64 -25.50 27.77
CA TRP A 490 34.99 -25.58 29.09
C TRP A 490 34.85 -24.19 29.72
N ASN A 491 33.64 -23.72 29.86
CA ASN A 491 33.29 -22.47 30.50
C ASN A 491 31.87 -22.55 31.10
N ARG A 492 31.42 -21.50 31.82
CA ARG A 492 30.10 -21.48 32.47
C ARG A 492 28.93 -21.62 31.49
N ILE A 493 29.10 -21.16 30.27
CA ILE A 493 28.07 -21.26 29.22
C ILE A 493 27.94 -22.70 28.77
N SER A 494 29.06 -23.35 28.51
CA SER A 494 29.15 -24.77 28.14
C SER A 494 28.67 -25.66 29.25
N GLU A 495 29.07 -25.42 30.51
CA GLU A 495 28.60 -26.14 31.68
C GLU A 495 27.08 -26.09 31.81
N LYS A 496 26.49 -24.88 31.71
CA LYS A 496 25.04 -24.73 31.75
C LYS A 496 24.35 -25.52 30.64
N GLY A 497 24.88 -25.46 29.42
CA GLY A 497 24.39 -26.23 28.29
C GLY A 497 24.45 -27.72 28.54
N LEU A 498 25.58 -28.22 29.07
CA LEU A 498 25.78 -29.64 29.37
C LEU A 498 24.86 -30.14 30.50
N ARG A 499 24.70 -29.36 31.56
CA ARG A 499 23.75 -29.69 32.64
C ARG A 499 22.34 -29.83 32.11
N PHE A 500 21.92 -28.92 31.25
CA PHE A 500 20.60 -29.00 30.62
C PHE A 500 20.52 -30.21 29.66
N ALA A 501 21.56 -30.48 28.86
CA ALA A 501 21.62 -31.61 27.97
C ALA A 501 21.39 -32.96 28.70
N ILE A 502 22.07 -33.15 29.83
CA ILE A 502 21.95 -34.37 30.68
C ILE A 502 20.55 -34.50 31.31
N THR A 503 19.81 -33.41 31.50
CA THR A 503 18.43 -33.50 31.97
C THR A 503 17.44 -33.86 30.86
N VAL A 504 17.76 -33.56 29.59
CA VAL A 504 16.90 -33.85 28.43
C VAL A 504 17.06 -35.33 27.98
N SER A 505 18.25 -35.86 28.03
CA SER A 505 18.51 -37.23 27.56
C SER A 505 19.73 -37.87 28.27
N PRO A 506 19.74 -39.20 28.43
CA PRO A 506 20.94 -39.92 28.85
C PRO A 506 22.00 -39.99 27.74
N ASP A 507 21.63 -39.81 26.47
CA ASP A 507 22.54 -39.91 25.33
C ASP A 507 22.95 -38.51 24.86
N VAL A 508 24.11 -38.05 25.31
CA VAL A 508 24.64 -36.71 25.03
C VAL A 508 25.99 -36.83 24.32
N LEU A 509 26.07 -36.30 23.10
CA LEU A 509 27.29 -36.10 22.33
C LEU A 509 27.73 -34.65 22.43
N VAL A 510 28.85 -34.40 23.07
CA VAL A 510 29.45 -33.05 23.11
C VAL A 510 30.42 -32.93 21.94
N VAL A 511 30.16 -32.00 21.04
CA VAL A 511 30.92 -31.81 19.80
C VAL A 511 31.86 -30.64 19.92
N HIS A 512 33.14 -30.89 19.79
CA HIS A 512 34.21 -29.91 19.80
C HIS A 512 34.97 -29.91 18.48
N ILE A 513 35.31 -28.74 17.95
CA ILE A 513 36.17 -28.64 16.76
C ILE A 513 37.62 -28.53 17.20
N ASP A 514 38.49 -29.32 16.61
CA ASP A 514 39.90 -29.29 16.93
C ASP A 514 40.55 -27.95 16.62
N THR A 515 40.99 -27.28 17.66
CA THR A 515 41.65 -25.96 17.60
C THR A 515 43.08 -26.01 18.22
N GLY A 516 43.60 -27.19 18.46
CA GLY A 516 44.96 -27.40 19.01
C GLY A 516 44.98 -27.40 20.55
N GLU A 517 45.57 -26.37 21.18
CA GLU A 517 45.81 -26.37 22.65
C GLU A 517 44.54 -26.54 23.49
N VAL A 518 43.44 -25.87 23.08
CA VAL A 518 42.15 -25.96 23.80
C VAL A 518 41.61 -27.38 23.75
N THR A 519 41.76 -28.07 22.64
CA THR A 519 41.31 -29.45 22.43
C THR A 519 42.11 -30.41 23.33
N THR A 520 43.43 -30.24 23.39
CA THR A 520 44.31 -31.08 24.24
C THR A 520 43.94 -30.91 25.71
N SER A 521 43.78 -29.70 26.19
CA SER A 521 43.36 -29.40 27.56
C SER A 521 41.97 -29.95 27.88
N LEU A 522 41.01 -29.83 26.95
CA LEU A 522 39.66 -30.36 27.13
C LEU A 522 39.65 -31.89 27.21
N ARG A 523 40.36 -32.57 26.33
CA ARG A 523 40.48 -34.07 26.35
C ARG A 523 41.09 -34.58 27.64
N GLN A 524 42.19 -33.96 28.11
CA GLN A 524 42.88 -34.41 29.34
C GLN A 524 41.99 -34.27 30.58
N ARG A 525 41.19 -33.23 30.65
CA ARG A 525 40.36 -32.93 31.82
C ARG A 525 38.92 -33.42 31.70
N TRP A 526 38.51 -33.99 30.56
CA TRP A 526 37.12 -34.38 30.32
C TRP A 526 36.57 -35.36 31.35
N ASN A 527 37.39 -36.31 31.72
CA ASN A 527 37.00 -37.26 32.74
C ASN A 527 36.69 -36.62 34.10
N GLU A 528 37.52 -35.65 34.52
CA GLU A 528 37.32 -34.92 35.78
C GLU A 528 36.14 -33.94 35.69
N LEU A 529 35.98 -33.25 34.57
CA LEU A 529 35.03 -32.19 34.42
C LEU A 529 33.61 -32.69 34.15
N ALA A 530 33.44 -33.80 33.44
CA ALA A 530 32.16 -34.27 32.97
C ALA A 530 31.84 -35.72 33.32
N GLU A 531 32.76 -36.67 33.05
CA GLU A 531 32.45 -38.10 33.22
C GLU A 531 32.36 -38.53 34.69
N THR A 532 33.35 -38.19 35.50
CA THR A 532 33.36 -38.56 36.93
C THR A 532 32.17 -37.94 37.68
N PRO A 533 31.82 -36.66 37.53
CA PRO A 533 30.62 -36.09 38.13
C PRO A 533 29.33 -36.76 37.67
N ALA A 534 29.23 -37.17 36.39
CA ALA A 534 28.06 -37.88 35.89
C ALA A 534 27.94 -39.29 36.53
N ARG A 535 29.03 -40.06 36.58
CA ARG A 535 29.06 -41.41 37.21
C ARG A 535 28.71 -41.33 38.69
N ASN A 536 29.23 -40.35 39.43
CA ASN A 536 28.93 -40.14 40.85
C ASN A 536 27.45 -39.90 41.13
N GLN A 537 26.73 -39.36 40.14
CA GLN A 537 25.28 -39.12 40.19
C GLN A 537 24.49 -40.27 39.52
N GLN A 538 25.11 -41.41 39.24
CA GLN A 538 24.49 -42.56 38.55
C GLN A 538 23.86 -42.20 37.20
N ARG A 539 24.43 -41.21 36.49
CA ARG A 539 24.02 -40.81 35.16
C ARG A 539 25.00 -41.35 34.12
N LYS A 540 24.50 -41.61 32.92
CA LYS A 540 25.36 -41.95 31.77
C LYS A 540 26.30 -40.76 31.47
N PRO A 541 27.62 -40.98 31.40
CA PRO A 541 28.57 -39.94 31.07
C PRO A 541 28.35 -39.41 29.66
N PRO A 542 28.45 -38.06 29.43
CA PRO A 542 28.41 -37.48 28.11
C PRO A 542 29.67 -37.82 27.32
N GLU A 543 29.50 -38.14 26.05
CA GLU A 543 30.61 -38.52 25.14
C GLU A 543 31.17 -37.24 24.47
N LEU A 544 32.51 -37.10 24.47
CA LEU A 544 33.20 -36.01 23.79
C LEU A 544 33.62 -36.48 22.39
N VAL A 545 33.05 -35.85 21.38
CA VAL A 545 33.37 -36.03 19.95
C VAL A 545 34.18 -34.84 19.47
N VAL A 546 35.40 -35.10 19.01
CA VAL A 546 36.28 -34.07 18.46
C VAL A 546 36.31 -34.19 16.94
N LEU A 547 35.89 -33.14 16.24
CA LEU A 547 35.87 -33.06 14.79
C LEU A 547 37.09 -32.31 14.28
N GLU A 548 37.77 -32.84 13.29
CA GLU A 548 38.85 -32.16 12.59
C GLU A 548 38.31 -31.15 11.60
N SER A 549 38.91 -29.95 11.55
CA SER A 549 38.56 -28.89 10.60
C SER A 549 39.82 -28.26 10.00
N PRO A 550 40.36 -28.81 8.92
CA PRO A 550 41.61 -28.35 8.31
C PRO A 550 41.50 -26.89 7.79
N PHE A 551 40.27 -26.42 7.52
CA PHE A 551 40.00 -25.04 7.02
C PHE A 551 39.55 -24.06 8.11
N ARG A 552 39.68 -24.40 9.38
CA ARG A 552 39.24 -23.60 10.54
C ARG A 552 37.73 -23.22 10.53
N ALA A 553 36.93 -23.91 9.73
CA ALA A 553 35.50 -23.79 9.76
C ALA A 553 34.94 -24.46 11.03
N VAL A 554 34.04 -23.77 11.73
CA VAL A 554 33.46 -24.34 12.98
C VAL A 554 32.02 -24.80 12.73
N VAL A 555 31.23 -24.01 12.03
CA VAL A 555 29.78 -24.25 11.91
C VAL A 555 29.45 -25.36 10.93
N THR A 556 30.13 -25.41 9.79
CA THR A 556 29.87 -26.43 8.74
C THR A 556 30.15 -27.86 9.19
N PRO A 557 31.30 -28.19 9.82
CA PRO A 557 31.54 -29.56 10.30
C PRO A 557 30.54 -30.01 11.37
N ILE A 558 30.07 -29.09 12.22
CA ILE A 558 29.04 -29.39 13.21
C ILE A 558 27.71 -29.69 12.52
N LEU A 559 27.32 -28.87 11.53
CA LEU A 559 26.13 -29.12 10.73
C LEU A 559 26.17 -30.47 10.04
N ASP A 560 27.29 -30.80 9.37
CA ASP A 560 27.48 -32.06 8.67
C ASP A 560 27.40 -33.25 9.64
N PHE A 561 28.01 -33.13 10.80
CA PHE A 561 27.95 -34.16 11.86
C PHE A 561 26.50 -34.37 12.34
N VAL A 562 25.73 -33.28 12.60
CA VAL A 562 24.32 -33.36 13.01
C VAL A 562 23.48 -34.05 11.92
N LEU A 563 23.69 -33.70 10.66
CA LEU A 563 22.99 -34.32 9.53
C LEU A 563 23.35 -35.79 9.35
N GLN A 564 24.62 -36.16 9.61
CA GLN A 564 25.08 -37.55 9.58
C GLN A 564 24.45 -38.36 10.71
N GLN A 565 24.39 -37.81 11.94
CA GLN A 565 23.74 -38.47 13.08
C GLN A 565 22.24 -38.65 12.84
N ALA A 566 21.58 -37.68 12.19
CA ALA A 566 20.17 -37.80 11.81
C ALA A 566 19.94 -38.94 10.81
N LYS A 567 20.85 -39.12 9.84
CA LYS A 567 20.79 -40.24 8.90
C LYS A 567 21.08 -41.59 9.56
N GLY A 568 22.02 -41.63 10.54
CA GLY A 568 22.41 -42.86 11.24
C GLY A 568 21.41 -43.36 12.28
N ASN A 569 20.47 -42.51 12.72
CA ASN A 569 19.46 -42.83 13.73
C ASN A 569 18.03 -42.60 13.17
N PRO A 570 17.57 -43.38 12.19
CA PRO A 570 16.25 -43.20 11.60
C PRO A 570 15.16 -43.44 12.66
N GLY A 571 14.23 -42.48 12.76
CA GLY A 571 13.10 -42.53 13.72
C GLY A 571 13.37 -41.84 15.06
N ARG A 572 14.63 -41.68 15.49
CA ARG A 572 14.98 -41.00 16.74
C ARG A 572 15.12 -39.47 16.51
N LYS A 573 14.63 -38.67 17.44
CA LYS A 573 14.82 -37.20 17.39
C LYS A 573 16.27 -36.85 17.76
N ILE A 574 16.83 -35.85 17.08
CA ILE A 574 18.13 -35.27 17.37
C ILE A 574 17.90 -33.88 17.97
N ALA A 575 18.27 -33.67 19.23
CA ALA A 575 18.15 -32.37 19.89
C ALA A 575 19.51 -31.66 19.88
N VAL A 576 19.65 -30.60 19.09
CA VAL A 576 20.87 -29.79 19.07
C VAL A 576 20.69 -28.65 20.08
N ILE A 577 21.48 -28.71 21.16
CA ILE A 577 21.49 -27.70 22.21
C ILE A 577 22.59 -26.70 21.88
N VAL A 578 22.18 -25.44 21.63
CA VAL A 578 23.08 -24.34 21.27
C VAL A 578 23.20 -23.38 22.44
N PRO A 579 24.30 -23.44 23.23
CA PRO A 579 24.56 -22.43 24.25
C PRO A 579 24.90 -21.11 23.62
N SER A 580 24.29 -20.01 24.09
CA SER A 580 24.50 -18.67 23.53
C SER A 580 24.69 -17.64 24.64
N LEU A 581 25.67 -16.73 24.46
CA LEU A 581 25.83 -15.57 25.31
C LEU A 581 24.78 -14.52 24.94
N ARG A 582 24.10 -13.96 25.94
CA ARG A 582 23.16 -12.85 25.77
C ARG A 582 23.56 -11.69 26.67
N GLU A 583 23.73 -10.53 26.08
CA GLU A 583 24.07 -9.31 26.78
C GLU A 583 22.87 -8.34 26.85
N LYS A 584 22.94 -7.42 27.81
CA LYS A 584 21.88 -6.44 28.06
C LYS A 584 21.72 -5.45 26.89
N HIS A 585 22.82 -5.10 26.21
CA HIS A 585 22.81 -4.10 25.15
C HIS A 585 22.97 -4.77 23.78
N TRP A 586 22.04 -4.48 22.87
CA TRP A 586 22.01 -5.07 21.52
C TRP A 586 23.28 -4.81 20.70
N TYR A 587 23.96 -3.67 20.91
CA TYR A 587 25.18 -3.31 20.18
C TYR A 587 26.41 -4.13 20.62
N HIS A 588 26.41 -4.71 21.81
CA HIS A 588 27.46 -5.66 22.22
C HIS A 588 27.38 -6.98 21.45
N TYR A 589 26.22 -7.30 20.88
CA TYR A 589 26.04 -8.48 20.05
C TYR A 589 27.06 -8.53 18.88
N VAL A 590 27.45 -7.38 18.33
CA VAL A 590 28.44 -7.28 17.24
C VAL A 590 29.85 -7.64 17.70
N LEU A 591 30.14 -7.52 19.00
CA LEU A 591 31.47 -7.80 19.57
C LEU A 591 31.72 -9.28 19.85
N HIS A 592 30.66 -10.10 19.83
CA HIS A 592 30.76 -11.53 20.17
C HIS A 592 30.64 -12.43 18.94
N ASN A 593 31.18 -13.65 19.13
CA ASN A 593 31.13 -14.67 18.12
C ASN A 593 29.70 -15.22 17.96
N GLN A 594 29.10 -14.98 16.81
CA GLN A 594 27.71 -15.35 16.48
C GLN A 594 27.58 -16.79 15.93
N ARG A 595 28.54 -17.67 16.20
CA ARG A 595 28.56 -19.07 15.67
C ARG A 595 27.31 -19.85 16.07
N GLY A 596 26.79 -19.66 17.29
CA GLY A 596 25.55 -20.30 17.74
C GLY A 596 24.33 -19.89 16.93
N ASP A 597 24.18 -18.58 16.66
CA ASP A 597 23.07 -18.08 15.84
C ASP A 597 23.22 -18.52 14.38
N ALA A 598 24.45 -18.55 13.83
CA ALA A 598 24.74 -19.06 12.50
C ALA A 598 24.42 -20.58 12.37
N LEU A 599 24.79 -21.36 13.36
CA LEU A 599 24.46 -22.81 13.42
C LEU A 599 22.93 -22.99 13.47
N THR A 600 22.25 -22.26 14.31
CA THR A 600 20.77 -22.27 14.41
C THR A 600 20.12 -21.96 13.07
N ALA A 601 20.58 -20.93 12.37
CA ALA A 601 20.06 -20.54 11.05
C ALA A 601 20.28 -21.64 10.00
N LEU A 602 21.50 -22.22 9.94
CA LEU A 602 21.81 -23.30 9.00
C LEU A 602 21.02 -24.58 9.30
N LEU A 603 20.88 -24.96 10.58
CA LEU A 603 20.06 -26.11 10.97
C LEU A 603 18.59 -25.90 10.65
N THR A 604 18.09 -24.66 10.71
CA THR A 604 16.71 -24.34 10.32
C THR A 604 16.50 -24.49 8.81
N VAL A 605 17.51 -24.15 7.99
CA VAL A 605 17.42 -24.21 6.52
C VAL A 605 17.68 -25.63 5.99
N TYR A 606 18.70 -26.31 6.52
CA TYR A 606 19.18 -27.58 6.00
C TYR A 606 18.77 -28.79 6.86
N GLY A 607 18.15 -28.54 8.03
CA GLY A 607 17.73 -29.59 8.95
C GLY A 607 16.59 -30.46 8.42
N THR A 608 16.40 -31.60 9.05
CA THR A 608 15.32 -32.54 8.74
C THR A 608 14.22 -32.51 9.80
N LYS A 609 13.07 -33.17 9.56
CA LYS A 609 11.96 -33.32 10.54
C LYS A 609 12.38 -34.00 11.87
N GLN A 610 13.55 -34.63 11.91
CA GLN A 610 14.09 -35.27 13.11
C GLN A 610 14.85 -34.29 14.02
N ILE A 611 15.36 -33.18 13.48
CA ILE A 611 16.21 -32.25 14.20
C ILE A 611 15.37 -31.23 14.95
N VAL A 612 15.64 -31.11 16.24
CA VAL A 612 15.05 -30.10 17.14
C VAL A 612 16.17 -29.20 17.66
N ILE A 613 16.00 -27.89 17.58
CA ILE A 613 17.02 -26.94 18.01
C ILE A 613 16.57 -26.30 19.32
N ILE A 614 17.45 -26.35 20.35
CA ILE A 614 17.17 -25.81 21.67
C ILE A 614 18.25 -24.77 22.02
N ASN A 615 17.89 -23.50 22.06
CA ASN A 615 18.80 -22.44 22.49
C ASN A 615 18.82 -22.32 24.02
N VAL A 616 20.02 -22.39 24.61
CA VAL A 616 20.24 -22.22 26.05
C VAL A 616 21.00 -20.92 26.29
N PRO A 617 20.28 -19.82 26.60
CA PRO A 617 20.89 -18.52 26.79
C PRO A 617 21.62 -18.42 28.13
N TRP A 618 22.81 -17.84 28.11
CA TRP A 618 23.54 -17.35 29.28
C TRP A 618 23.46 -15.82 29.29
N TYR A 619 22.88 -15.27 30.33
CA TYR A 619 22.81 -13.81 30.50
C TYR A 619 24.02 -13.32 31.29
N ALA A 620 24.82 -12.43 30.70
CA ALA A 620 25.92 -11.79 31.41
C ALA A 620 25.35 -10.87 32.50
N GLU A 621 25.83 -11.03 33.72
CA GLU A 621 25.58 -10.09 34.81
C GLU A 621 26.50 -8.89 34.60
N SER A 622 25.94 -7.74 34.15
CA SER A 622 26.66 -6.47 34.00
C SER A 622 26.20 -5.49 35.05
#